data_3595c350106d0e9931de7aef0c60672a
#
_entry.id   3595c350106d0e9931de7aef0c60672a
#
_cell.length_a   1.000
_cell.length_b   1.000
_cell.length_c   1.000
_cell.angle_alpha   90.00
_cell.angle_beta   90.00
_cell.angle_gamma   90.00
#
_symmetry.space_group_name_H-M   'P 1'
#
loop_
_entity.id
_entity.type
_entity.pdbx_description
1 polymer ?
#
loop_
_entity_poly.entity_id
_entity_poly.type
_entity_poly.pdbx_seq_one_letter_code
_entity_poly.pdbx_strand_id
1 'polypeptide(L)'
;MMLRRGSDFKRRRSRQTAGARRIARRSGTRGEIEPIVDHLSHPHGDPAFLREAQTALPAGAREQRASPPRPADQFFVAPERAGIADWAKQLRLHQWAKNGLIFLPLFLAHKFTEPHAILWATLGFVVFGCTTSANYIINDLVDLKADRLHPTKRRRPLAAGRISIAEGIVVAVFLMVGGLVGGVLLSPAFAAAMVAYLGLAIAYSFRLKRLALADVFTITTLFTLRIALGTAVIDAKWSPWLLSFSMFFFFSLALAKRNVELIRVFGSGQRTVSGRGYEIDEAPLTTAFGTAAAVGAMIIMLLYITNEAAVSGNYRTPAWLFPIPAMMFLWTLRIWLLSYRGLLNDDPVIFALRDRVSWMLGVVAALGLALAF
;
A
#
# COMPACT_ATOMS: atom_id res chain seq x y z
N MET A 1 -24.80 -4.10 -35.79
CA MET A 1 -23.81 -3.63 -34.85
C MET A 1 -22.36 -3.78 -35.34
N MET A 2 -22.11 -4.08 -36.62
CA MET A 2 -20.76 -4.30 -37.21
C MET A 2 -20.17 -3.09 -37.97
N LEU A 3 -20.88 -2.01 -38.19
CA LEU A 3 -20.41 -0.85 -39.01
C LEU A 3 -19.74 0.28 -38.23
N ARG A 4 -19.70 0.27 -36.89
CA ARG A 4 -19.04 1.33 -36.09
C ARG A 4 -17.57 1.08 -35.78
N ARG A 5 -17.05 -0.16 -35.91
CA ARG A 5 -15.61 -0.46 -35.63
C ARG A 5 -14.64 -0.01 -36.73
N GLY A 6 -15.10 0.18 -37.95
CA GLY A 6 -14.24 0.60 -39.08
C GLY A 6 -13.86 2.10 -39.06
N SER A 7 -14.70 2.96 -38.50
CA SER A 7 -14.47 4.41 -38.48
C SER A 7 -13.45 4.84 -37.41
N ASP A 8 -13.39 4.16 -36.28
CA ASP A 8 -12.46 4.47 -35.18
C ASP A 8 -11.02 4.03 -35.49
N PHE A 9 -10.88 2.93 -36.24
CA PHE A 9 -9.56 2.47 -36.69
C PHE A 9 -8.94 3.44 -37.72
N LYS A 10 -9.75 3.95 -38.66
CA LYS A 10 -9.32 4.98 -39.62
C LYS A 10 -8.95 6.31 -38.94
N ARG A 11 -9.70 6.74 -37.91
CA ARG A 11 -9.40 7.96 -37.14
C ARG A 11 -8.12 7.87 -36.30
N ARG A 12 -7.83 6.70 -35.70
CA ARG A 12 -6.56 6.48 -34.97
C ARG A 12 -5.36 6.50 -35.92
N ARG A 13 -5.49 5.90 -37.09
CA ARG A 13 -4.42 5.88 -38.11
C ARG A 13 -4.09 7.26 -38.66
N SER A 14 -5.11 8.10 -38.93
CA SER A 14 -4.91 9.48 -39.41
C SER A 14 -4.24 10.39 -38.35
N ARG A 15 -4.45 10.13 -37.07
CA ARG A 15 -3.77 10.87 -35.98
C ARG A 15 -2.31 10.48 -35.80
N GLN A 16 -1.94 9.22 -36.01
CA GLN A 16 -0.56 8.75 -35.93
C GLN A 16 0.28 9.26 -37.10
N THR A 17 -0.27 9.25 -38.31
CA THR A 17 0.43 9.83 -39.50
C THR A 17 0.56 11.35 -39.44
N ALA A 18 -0.42 12.08 -38.88
CA ALA A 18 -0.34 13.50 -38.62
C ALA A 18 0.73 13.84 -37.54
N GLY A 19 0.88 13.01 -36.51
CA GLY A 19 1.92 13.14 -35.49
C GLY A 19 3.33 12.96 -36.05
N ALA A 20 3.54 11.95 -36.87
CA ALA A 20 4.84 11.68 -37.53
C ALA A 20 5.25 12.82 -38.50
N ARG A 21 4.31 13.36 -39.29
CA ARG A 21 4.54 14.52 -40.17
C ARG A 21 4.87 15.81 -39.41
N ARG A 22 4.33 15.97 -38.19
CA ARG A 22 4.63 17.13 -37.33
C ARG A 22 6.02 17.05 -36.70
N ILE A 23 6.50 15.87 -36.40
CA ILE A 23 7.86 15.62 -35.89
C ILE A 23 8.89 15.82 -37.02
N ALA A 24 8.62 15.30 -38.23
CA ALA A 24 9.46 15.46 -39.41
C ALA A 24 9.64 16.94 -39.85
N ARG A 25 8.60 17.79 -39.67
CA ARG A 25 8.68 19.22 -39.92
C ARG A 25 9.57 19.98 -38.93
N ARG A 26 9.75 19.47 -37.71
CA ARG A 26 10.57 20.10 -36.66
C ARG A 26 12.05 19.72 -36.72
N SER A 27 12.40 18.57 -37.32
CA SER A 27 13.77 18.05 -37.36
C SER A 27 14.55 18.37 -38.63
N GLY A 28 13.95 19.04 -39.63
CA GLY A 28 14.63 19.42 -40.89
C GLY A 28 14.98 18.24 -41.84
N THR A 29 14.60 17.00 -41.50
CA THR A 29 14.93 15.75 -42.23
C THR A 29 13.79 15.29 -43.14
N ARG A 30 13.21 16.21 -43.92
CA ARG A 30 12.01 15.95 -44.72
C ARG A 30 12.19 14.94 -45.86
N GLY A 31 13.44 14.74 -46.35
CA GLY A 31 13.73 13.84 -47.48
C GLY A 31 13.92 12.36 -47.10
N GLU A 32 14.27 12.06 -45.84
CA GLU A 32 14.62 10.70 -45.44
C GLU A 32 13.47 9.92 -44.77
N ILE A 33 12.40 10.61 -44.36
CA ILE A 33 11.28 9.98 -43.59
C ILE A 33 10.05 9.72 -44.46
N GLU A 34 9.91 10.38 -45.62
CA GLU A 34 8.76 10.16 -46.54
C GLU A 34 8.61 8.72 -47.03
N PRO A 35 9.69 7.97 -47.40
CA PRO A 35 9.57 6.58 -47.79
C PRO A 35 9.10 5.67 -46.65
N ILE A 36 9.46 5.99 -45.39
CA ILE A 36 9.11 5.17 -44.21
C ILE A 36 7.62 5.32 -43.84
N VAL A 37 7.05 6.50 -44.06
CA VAL A 37 5.64 6.78 -43.75
C VAL A 37 4.68 6.12 -44.75
N ASP A 38 5.08 5.96 -46.02
CA ASP A 38 4.26 5.30 -47.05
C ASP A 38 4.22 3.77 -46.87
N HIS A 39 5.30 3.15 -46.40
CA HIS A 39 5.35 1.71 -46.15
C HIS A 39 4.58 1.25 -44.87
N LEU A 40 4.38 2.12 -43.90
CA LEU A 40 3.49 1.83 -42.75
C LEU A 40 2.00 1.74 -43.13
N SER A 41 1.67 2.01 -44.42
CA SER A 41 0.31 1.91 -44.94
C SER A 41 -0.04 0.54 -45.57
N HIS A 42 0.89 -0.38 -45.75
CA HIS A 42 0.64 -1.73 -46.31
C HIS A 42 0.64 -2.86 -45.27
N PRO A 43 -0.28 -3.85 -45.36
CA PRO A 43 -0.49 -4.84 -44.29
C PRO A 43 0.46 -6.05 -44.27
N HIS A 44 1.43 -6.16 -45.16
CA HIS A 44 2.38 -7.26 -45.21
C HIS A 44 3.82 -6.70 -45.24
N GLY A 45 4.51 -6.77 -44.11
CA GLY A 45 5.93 -6.47 -44.04
C GLY A 45 6.77 -7.53 -44.78
N ASP A 46 7.36 -7.17 -45.91
CA ASP A 46 8.28 -8.02 -46.66
C ASP A 46 9.58 -8.19 -45.87
N PRO A 47 10.06 -9.42 -45.60
CA PRO A 47 11.32 -9.67 -44.91
C PRO A 47 12.55 -9.09 -45.63
N ALA A 48 12.47 -8.85 -46.96
CA ALA A 48 13.51 -8.22 -47.73
C ALA A 48 13.74 -6.76 -47.34
N PHE A 49 12.67 -6.02 -47.01
CA PHE A 49 12.73 -4.60 -46.59
C PHE A 49 13.47 -4.40 -45.25
N LEU A 50 13.31 -5.35 -44.30
CA LEU A 50 14.04 -5.29 -43.03
C LEU A 50 15.54 -5.46 -43.20
N ARG A 51 15.98 -6.19 -44.20
CA ARG A 51 17.42 -6.30 -44.57
C ARG A 51 17.95 -5.04 -45.21
N GLU A 52 17.18 -4.40 -46.11
CA GLU A 52 17.57 -3.14 -46.76
C GLU A 52 17.59 -1.97 -45.79
N ALA A 53 16.60 -1.88 -44.87
CA ALA A 53 16.60 -0.87 -43.83
C ALA A 53 17.77 -1.00 -42.85
N GLN A 54 18.28 -2.23 -42.62
CA GLN A 54 19.48 -2.46 -41.81
C GLN A 54 20.78 -2.09 -42.51
N THR A 55 20.82 -2.07 -43.86
CA THR A 55 22.00 -1.65 -44.65
C THR A 55 22.06 -0.16 -44.90
N ALA A 56 20.93 0.54 -44.86
CA ALA A 56 20.80 1.97 -45.06
C ALA A 56 21.14 2.84 -43.83
N LEU A 57 21.42 2.24 -42.67
CA LEU A 57 21.85 2.99 -41.50
C LEU A 57 23.29 3.50 -41.65
N PRO A 58 23.58 4.81 -41.43
CA PRO A 58 24.92 5.34 -41.51
C PRO A 58 25.89 4.61 -40.57
N ALA A 59 27.15 4.45 -41.01
CA ALA A 59 28.19 3.65 -40.32
C ALA A 59 28.34 4.02 -38.82
N GLY A 60 28.16 5.25 -38.43
CA GLY A 60 28.18 5.69 -37.03
C GLY A 60 27.06 5.16 -36.16
N ALA A 61 25.90 4.75 -36.74
CA ALA A 61 24.82 4.14 -35.98
C ALA A 61 25.03 2.64 -35.71
N ARG A 62 25.94 1.99 -36.46
CA ARG A 62 26.32 0.59 -36.25
C ARG A 62 27.29 0.42 -35.09
N GLU A 63 28.18 1.38 -34.84
CA GLU A 63 29.11 1.32 -33.70
C GLU A 63 28.45 1.54 -32.36
N GLN A 64 27.36 2.33 -32.30
CA GLN A 64 26.61 2.50 -31.04
C GLN A 64 25.82 1.27 -30.59
N ARG A 65 25.59 0.25 -31.47
CA ARG A 65 24.92 -1.00 -31.12
C ARG A 65 25.85 -2.11 -30.62
N ALA A 66 27.16 -1.95 -30.75
CA ALA A 66 28.15 -2.97 -30.42
C ALA A 66 28.88 -2.75 -29.09
N SER A 67 28.41 -1.84 -28.25
CA SER A 67 28.93 -1.80 -26.87
C SER A 67 28.43 -3.05 -26.15
N PRO A 68 29.32 -3.97 -25.69
CA PRO A 68 28.89 -5.11 -24.90
C PRO A 68 28.16 -4.59 -23.66
N PRO A 69 27.14 -5.31 -23.17
CA PRO A 69 26.50 -4.96 -21.91
C PRO A 69 27.59 -4.84 -20.85
N ARG A 70 27.71 -3.67 -20.23
CA ARG A 70 28.69 -3.44 -19.16
C ARG A 70 28.50 -4.57 -18.13
N PRO A 71 29.60 -5.28 -17.75
CA PRO A 71 29.52 -6.33 -16.76
C PRO A 71 28.80 -5.79 -15.51
N ALA A 72 27.91 -6.61 -14.96
CA ALA A 72 27.14 -6.24 -13.76
C ALA A 72 28.03 -5.84 -12.56
N ASP A 73 29.31 -6.16 -12.64
CA ASP A 73 30.32 -5.93 -11.61
C ASP A 73 30.82 -4.48 -11.51
N GLN A 74 30.56 -3.62 -12.52
CA GLN A 74 31.02 -2.22 -12.48
C GLN A 74 30.15 -1.26 -11.65
N PHE A 75 29.10 -1.75 -10.99
CA PHE A 75 28.24 -0.96 -10.11
C PHE A 75 28.55 -1.13 -8.62
N PHE A 76 29.57 -1.91 -8.25
CA PHE A 76 30.05 -1.94 -6.87
C PHE A 76 31.03 -0.79 -6.63
N VAL A 77 30.49 0.44 -6.54
CA VAL A 77 31.13 1.47 -5.75
C VAL A 77 31.12 0.93 -4.32
N ALA A 78 32.32 0.84 -3.69
CA ALA A 78 32.42 0.42 -2.30
C ALA A 78 31.41 1.26 -1.48
N PRO A 79 30.50 0.64 -0.73
CA PRO A 79 29.43 1.38 -0.10
C PRO A 79 30.03 2.32 0.94
N GLU A 80 29.77 3.63 0.81
CA GLU A 80 29.87 4.52 1.95
C GLU A 80 29.12 3.85 3.11
N ARG A 81 29.72 3.84 4.31
CA ARG A 81 29.08 3.22 5.49
C ARG A 81 27.65 3.73 5.63
N ALA A 82 26.70 2.82 5.85
CA ALA A 82 25.30 3.15 5.97
C ALA A 82 25.07 4.26 7.00
N GLY A 83 24.51 5.36 6.57
CA GLY A 83 24.14 6.46 7.45
C GLY A 83 22.85 6.17 8.24
N ILE A 84 22.55 6.99 9.25
CA ILE A 84 21.31 6.91 10.04
C ILE A 84 20.07 6.94 9.14
N ALA A 85 20.10 7.72 8.06
CA ALA A 85 19.01 7.82 7.10
C ALA A 85 18.76 6.49 6.34
N ASP A 86 19.80 5.71 6.07
CA ASP A 86 19.65 4.41 5.41
C ASP A 86 19.04 3.39 6.37
N TRP A 87 19.45 3.39 7.63
CA TRP A 87 18.84 2.54 8.65
C TRP A 87 17.39 2.93 8.92
N ALA A 88 17.05 4.21 9.01
CA ALA A 88 15.65 4.67 9.16
C ALA A 88 14.76 4.20 7.99
N LYS A 89 15.29 4.22 6.75
CA LYS A 89 14.61 3.68 5.56
C LYS A 89 14.48 2.17 5.61
N GLN A 90 15.53 1.44 6.04
CA GLN A 90 15.54 -0.02 6.11
C GLN A 90 14.60 -0.54 7.18
N LEU A 91 14.58 0.09 8.36
CA LEU A 91 13.64 -0.18 9.46
C LEU A 91 12.21 0.24 9.12
N ARG A 92 12.02 0.97 8.03
CA ARG A 92 10.72 1.48 7.57
C ARG A 92 9.97 2.26 8.65
N LEU A 93 10.67 3.16 9.37
CA LEU A 93 10.09 3.94 10.47
C LEU A 93 8.81 4.69 10.07
N HIS A 94 8.70 5.12 8.80
CA HIS A 94 7.47 5.73 8.27
C HIS A 94 6.25 4.78 8.32
N GLN A 95 6.43 3.45 8.38
CA GLN A 95 5.35 2.48 8.53
C GLN A 95 4.89 2.34 9.99
N TRP A 96 5.69 2.83 10.97
CA TRP A 96 5.32 2.79 12.37
C TRP A 96 4.07 3.62 12.68
N ALA A 97 3.73 4.60 11.84
CA ALA A 97 2.47 5.33 11.95
C ALA A 97 1.25 4.40 12.03
N LYS A 98 1.26 3.25 11.33
CA LYS A 98 0.20 2.25 11.39
C LYS A 98 0.14 1.52 12.73
N ASN A 99 1.28 1.40 13.41
CA ASN A 99 1.35 0.78 14.74
C ASN A 99 0.75 1.71 15.81
N GLY A 100 0.51 2.99 15.50
CA GLY A 100 -0.22 3.93 16.35
C GLY A 100 -1.60 3.44 16.77
N LEU A 101 -2.20 2.47 16.04
CA LEU A 101 -3.44 1.80 16.45
C LEU A 101 -3.34 1.07 17.81
N ILE A 102 -2.13 0.76 18.28
CA ILE A 102 -1.89 0.23 19.64
C ILE A 102 -2.38 1.20 20.73
N PHE A 103 -2.35 2.50 20.46
CA PHE A 103 -2.83 3.51 21.41
C PHE A 103 -4.36 3.67 21.41
N LEU A 104 -5.09 3.15 20.42
CA LEU A 104 -6.53 3.32 20.36
C LEU A 104 -7.26 2.76 21.60
N PRO A 105 -6.96 1.55 22.10
CA PRO A 105 -7.56 1.04 23.34
C PRO A 105 -7.28 1.91 24.56
N LEU A 106 -6.13 2.59 24.63
CA LEU A 106 -5.79 3.49 25.74
C LEU A 106 -6.82 4.61 25.90
N PHE A 107 -7.26 5.18 24.77
CA PHE A 107 -8.29 6.22 24.75
C PHE A 107 -9.69 5.62 25.02
N LEU A 108 -10.04 4.54 24.36
CA LEU A 108 -11.38 3.95 24.46
C LEU A 108 -11.64 3.27 25.82
N ALA A 109 -10.60 2.79 26.51
CA ALA A 109 -10.68 2.26 27.86
C ALA A 109 -10.53 3.34 28.95
N HIS A 110 -10.49 4.63 28.59
CA HIS A 110 -10.33 5.78 29.51
C HIS A 110 -9.05 5.74 30.37
N LYS A 111 -8.01 5.01 29.91
CA LYS A 111 -6.73 4.87 30.64
C LYS A 111 -5.66 5.89 30.20
N PHE A 112 -6.02 6.88 29.41
CA PHE A 112 -5.07 7.88 28.89
C PHE A 112 -4.54 8.89 29.94
N THR A 113 -5.11 8.89 31.13
CA THR A 113 -4.62 9.65 32.30
C THR A 113 -3.78 8.80 33.25
N GLU A 114 -3.71 7.49 33.05
CA GLU A 114 -2.91 6.56 33.85
C GLU A 114 -1.48 6.49 33.35
N PRO A 115 -0.45 6.99 34.10
CA PRO A 115 0.94 6.99 33.64
C PRO A 115 1.47 5.60 33.31
N HIS A 116 1.04 4.58 34.09
CA HIS A 116 1.41 3.19 33.85
C HIS A 116 0.86 2.68 32.52
N ALA A 117 -0.42 2.92 32.19
CA ALA A 117 -1.01 2.49 30.94
C ALA A 117 -0.36 3.17 29.73
N ILE A 118 -0.03 4.48 29.84
CA ILE A 118 0.69 5.22 28.81
C ILE A 118 2.08 4.59 28.58
N LEU A 119 2.83 4.30 29.67
CA LEU A 119 4.15 3.69 29.58
C LEU A 119 4.07 2.32 28.89
N TRP A 120 3.15 1.45 29.31
CA TRP A 120 2.99 0.12 28.73
C TRP A 120 2.56 0.17 27.26
N ALA A 121 1.64 1.04 26.88
CA ALA A 121 1.26 1.25 25.49
C ALA A 121 2.45 1.74 24.64
N THR A 122 3.28 2.65 25.20
CA THR A 122 4.48 3.16 24.50
C THR A 122 5.55 2.07 24.34
N LEU A 123 5.81 1.28 25.39
CA LEU A 123 6.72 0.14 25.32
C LEU A 123 6.22 -0.90 24.31
N GLY A 124 4.91 -1.23 24.33
CA GLY A 124 4.29 -2.12 23.35
C GLY A 124 4.43 -1.63 21.94
N PHE A 125 4.22 -0.33 21.70
CA PHE A 125 4.43 0.29 20.39
C PHE A 125 5.88 0.15 19.90
N VAL A 126 6.88 0.39 20.76
CA VAL A 126 8.29 0.27 20.42
C VAL A 126 8.67 -1.20 20.15
N VAL A 127 8.32 -2.10 21.07
CA VAL A 127 8.59 -3.56 20.97
C VAL A 127 7.98 -4.13 19.67
N PHE A 128 6.72 -3.81 19.39
CA PHE A 128 6.07 -4.23 18.16
C PHE A 128 6.67 -3.57 16.92
N GLY A 129 7.06 -2.29 17.01
CA GLY A 129 7.75 -1.56 15.96
C GLY A 129 9.08 -2.21 15.59
N CYS A 130 9.89 -2.60 16.58
CA CYS A 130 11.14 -3.34 16.39
C CYS A 130 10.89 -4.69 15.72
N THR A 131 9.91 -5.45 16.19
CA THR A 131 9.56 -6.77 15.64
C THR A 131 9.09 -6.67 14.19
N THR A 132 8.25 -5.69 13.86
CA THR A 132 7.80 -5.47 12.47
C THR A 132 8.94 -5.00 11.57
N SER A 133 9.87 -4.19 12.07
CA SER A 133 11.08 -3.78 11.35
C SER A 133 11.98 -4.97 11.04
N ALA A 134 12.18 -5.89 12.00
CA ALA A 134 12.90 -7.14 11.77
C ALA A 134 12.26 -7.97 10.65
N ASN A 135 10.94 -8.12 10.67
CA ASN A 135 10.21 -8.83 9.61
C ASN A 135 10.39 -8.17 8.22
N TYR A 136 10.44 -6.83 8.15
CA TYR A 136 10.72 -6.14 6.88
C TYR A 136 12.15 -6.37 6.40
N ILE A 137 13.15 -6.38 7.30
CA ILE A 137 14.54 -6.69 6.91
C ILE A 137 14.64 -8.12 6.39
N ILE A 138 14.02 -9.09 7.06
CA ILE A 138 13.97 -10.50 6.62
C ILE A 138 13.35 -10.61 5.24
N ASN A 139 12.21 -9.96 5.00
CA ASN A 139 11.57 -9.94 3.69
C ASN A 139 12.47 -9.33 2.60
N ASP A 140 13.15 -8.21 2.90
CA ASP A 140 14.07 -7.58 1.94
C ASP A 140 15.31 -8.45 1.67
N LEU A 141 15.77 -9.25 2.65
CA LEU A 141 16.86 -10.24 2.45
C LEU A 141 16.42 -11.40 1.58
N VAL A 142 15.22 -11.94 1.79
CA VAL A 142 14.65 -13.03 0.97
C VAL A 142 14.44 -12.57 -0.47
N ASP A 143 13.94 -11.36 -0.66
CA ASP A 143 13.63 -10.78 -1.97
C ASP A 143 14.86 -10.10 -2.64
N LEU A 144 16.07 -10.15 -2.04
CA LEU A 144 17.22 -9.34 -2.41
C LEU A 144 17.58 -9.42 -3.91
N LYS A 145 17.57 -10.61 -4.49
CA LYS A 145 17.88 -10.81 -5.92
C LYS A 145 16.84 -10.13 -6.81
N ALA A 146 15.56 -10.27 -6.47
CA ALA A 146 14.46 -9.67 -7.21
C ALA A 146 14.45 -8.14 -7.05
N ASP A 147 14.71 -7.64 -5.85
CA ASP A 147 14.74 -6.20 -5.55
C ASP A 147 15.88 -5.48 -6.30
N ARG A 148 17.05 -6.10 -6.48
CA ARG A 148 18.16 -5.55 -7.28
C ARG A 148 17.81 -5.35 -8.75
N LEU A 149 16.98 -6.21 -9.32
CA LEU A 149 16.54 -6.12 -10.72
C LEU A 149 15.34 -5.17 -10.90
N HIS A 150 14.65 -4.82 -9.83
CA HIS A 150 13.43 -4.03 -9.91
C HIS A 150 13.72 -2.51 -10.11
N PRO A 151 13.02 -1.78 -11.00
CA PRO A 151 13.33 -0.38 -11.34
C PRO A 151 13.35 0.57 -10.12
N THR A 152 12.46 0.38 -9.15
CA THR A 152 12.34 1.25 -7.97
C THR A 152 12.92 0.63 -6.70
N LYS A 153 12.71 -0.69 -6.49
CA LYS A 153 13.14 -1.38 -5.26
C LYS A 153 14.66 -1.53 -5.16
N ARG A 154 15.41 -1.49 -6.28
CA ARG A 154 16.88 -1.47 -6.30
C ARG A 154 17.49 -0.32 -5.49
N ARG A 155 16.68 0.71 -5.15
CA ARG A 155 17.10 1.85 -4.34
C ARG A 155 16.99 1.60 -2.82
N ARG A 156 16.42 0.44 -2.40
CA ARG A 156 16.38 0.04 -0.98
C ARG A 156 17.80 -0.14 -0.45
N PRO A 157 18.09 0.23 0.81
CA PRO A 157 19.47 0.21 1.35
C PRO A 157 20.17 -1.13 1.23
N LEU A 158 19.51 -2.25 1.51
CA LEU A 158 20.04 -3.62 1.32
C LEU A 158 20.23 -3.97 -0.16
N ALA A 159 19.27 -3.66 -1.02
CA ALA A 159 19.36 -3.97 -2.45
C ALA A 159 20.46 -3.13 -3.13
N ALA A 160 20.62 -1.87 -2.72
CA ALA A 160 21.65 -0.95 -3.19
C ALA A 160 23.06 -1.25 -2.63
N GLY A 161 23.18 -2.19 -1.69
CA GLY A 161 24.47 -2.54 -1.08
C GLY A 161 24.99 -1.52 -0.04
N ARG A 162 24.19 -0.52 0.36
CA ARG A 162 24.59 0.45 1.39
C ARG A 162 24.63 -0.16 2.78
N ILE A 163 23.75 -1.13 3.06
CA ILE A 163 23.76 -1.99 4.23
C ILE A 163 24.22 -3.35 3.76
N SER A 164 25.22 -3.92 4.42
CA SER A 164 25.70 -5.27 4.11
C SER A 164 24.68 -6.33 4.52
N ILE A 165 24.72 -7.49 3.87
CA ILE A 165 23.84 -8.61 4.19
C ILE A 165 24.06 -9.07 5.65
N ALA A 166 25.32 -9.10 6.10
CA ALA A 166 25.66 -9.50 7.46
C ALA A 166 25.09 -8.54 8.51
N GLU A 167 25.24 -7.23 8.32
CA GLU A 167 24.62 -6.20 9.19
C GLU A 167 23.09 -6.34 9.22
N GLY A 168 22.47 -6.54 8.03
CA GLY A 168 21.04 -6.75 7.94
C GLY A 168 20.56 -7.96 8.74
N ILE A 169 21.28 -9.11 8.65
CA ILE A 169 20.95 -10.32 9.41
C ILE A 169 21.11 -10.08 10.93
N VAL A 170 22.24 -9.51 11.36
CA VAL A 170 22.49 -9.26 12.79
C VAL A 170 21.41 -8.35 13.39
N VAL A 171 21.08 -7.23 12.71
CA VAL A 171 20.06 -6.30 13.19
C VAL A 171 18.68 -6.95 13.17
N ALA A 172 18.34 -7.74 12.14
CA ALA A 172 17.06 -8.45 12.07
C ALA A 172 16.90 -9.44 13.22
N VAL A 173 17.93 -10.24 13.51
CA VAL A 173 17.93 -11.22 14.62
C VAL A 173 17.81 -10.49 15.95
N PHE A 174 18.62 -9.45 16.18
CA PHE A 174 18.59 -8.67 17.43
C PHE A 174 17.21 -8.06 17.67
N LEU A 175 16.60 -7.42 16.66
CA LEU A 175 15.29 -6.80 16.79
C LEU A 175 14.16 -7.86 16.94
N MET A 176 14.28 -9.00 16.28
CA MET A 176 13.29 -10.07 16.39
C MET A 176 13.32 -10.73 17.77
N VAL A 177 14.52 -11.13 18.23
CA VAL A 177 14.67 -11.77 19.54
C VAL A 177 14.34 -10.77 20.66
N GLY A 178 14.88 -9.55 20.59
CA GLY A 178 14.60 -8.50 21.57
C GLY A 178 13.12 -8.14 21.60
N GLY A 179 12.47 -8.07 20.43
CA GLY A 179 11.02 -7.85 20.34
C GLY A 179 10.19 -8.97 20.95
N LEU A 180 10.52 -10.24 20.66
CA LEU A 180 9.78 -11.39 21.23
C LEU A 180 9.98 -11.48 22.74
N VAL A 181 11.21 -11.32 23.23
CA VAL A 181 11.49 -11.29 24.67
C VAL A 181 10.79 -10.12 25.34
N GLY A 182 10.88 -8.92 24.77
CA GLY A 182 10.18 -7.74 25.28
C GLY A 182 8.66 -7.93 25.29
N GLY A 183 8.11 -8.59 24.26
CA GLY A 183 6.69 -8.93 24.20
C GLY A 183 6.24 -9.83 25.35
N VAL A 184 7.01 -10.87 25.66
CA VAL A 184 6.73 -11.77 26.80
C VAL A 184 6.82 -11.06 28.15
N LEU A 185 7.82 -10.18 28.31
CA LEU A 185 8.01 -9.38 29.52
C LEU A 185 6.90 -8.34 29.74
N LEU A 186 6.32 -7.82 28.65
CA LEU A 186 5.18 -6.90 28.74
C LEU A 186 3.89 -7.62 29.15
N SER A 187 3.50 -8.66 28.41
CA SER A 187 2.30 -9.45 28.69
C SER A 187 2.31 -10.74 27.85
N PRO A 188 1.98 -11.90 28.41
CA PRO A 188 1.80 -13.13 27.63
C PRO A 188 0.74 -13.01 26.53
N ALA A 189 -0.35 -12.27 26.77
CA ALA A 189 -1.39 -12.01 25.78
C ALA A 189 -0.87 -11.13 24.64
N PHE A 190 -0.06 -10.11 24.95
CA PHE A 190 0.61 -9.29 23.95
C PHE A 190 1.58 -10.11 23.10
N ALA A 191 2.39 -10.97 23.74
CA ALA A 191 3.32 -11.85 23.03
C ALA A 191 2.57 -12.82 22.08
N ALA A 192 1.47 -13.43 22.56
CA ALA A 192 0.66 -14.31 21.74
C ALA A 192 0.05 -13.59 20.52
N ALA A 193 -0.51 -12.40 20.71
CA ALA A 193 -1.03 -11.58 19.62
C ALA A 193 0.07 -11.16 18.63
N MET A 194 1.29 -10.87 19.12
CA MET A 194 2.44 -10.52 18.28
C MET A 194 2.91 -11.72 17.45
N VAL A 195 2.97 -12.92 18.01
CA VAL A 195 3.30 -14.16 17.28
C VAL A 195 2.23 -14.46 16.23
N ALA A 196 0.94 -14.31 16.56
CA ALA A 196 -0.15 -14.46 15.60
C ALA A 196 -0.02 -13.45 14.45
N TYR A 197 0.31 -12.19 14.75
CA TYR A 197 0.58 -11.16 13.74
C TYR A 197 1.74 -11.55 12.82
N LEU A 198 2.88 -11.99 13.37
CA LEU A 198 4.04 -12.40 12.58
C LEU A 198 3.71 -13.60 11.68
N GLY A 199 3.07 -14.63 12.21
CA GLY A 199 2.63 -15.80 11.44
C GLY A 199 1.74 -15.40 10.27
N LEU A 200 0.76 -14.52 10.52
CA LEU A 200 -0.14 -14.04 9.48
C LEU A 200 0.58 -13.15 8.46
N ALA A 201 1.51 -12.29 8.89
CA ALA A 201 2.30 -11.45 8.01
C ALA A 201 3.24 -12.27 7.09
N ILE A 202 3.81 -13.35 7.62
CA ILE A 202 4.61 -14.31 6.85
C ILE A 202 3.72 -15.04 5.84
N ALA A 203 2.60 -15.61 6.27
CA ALA A 203 1.64 -16.30 5.39
C ALA A 203 1.15 -15.36 4.26
N TYR A 204 0.89 -14.10 4.60
CA TYR A 204 0.56 -13.06 3.64
C TYR A 204 1.65 -12.85 2.58
N SER A 205 2.89 -12.71 3.02
CA SER A 205 4.03 -12.46 2.13
C SER A 205 4.24 -13.57 1.11
N PHE A 206 4.06 -14.84 1.52
CA PHE A 206 4.32 -16.00 0.67
C PHE A 206 3.12 -16.42 -0.18
N ARG A 207 1.90 -16.43 0.36
CA ARG A 207 0.76 -17.06 -0.32
C ARG A 207 -0.51 -16.21 -0.35
N LEU A 208 -0.97 -15.67 0.79
CA LEU A 208 -2.31 -15.09 0.91
C LEU A 208 -2.52 -13.86 0.03
N LYS A 209 -1.47 -13.07 -0.22
CA LYS A 209 -1.54 -11.91 -1.12
C LYS A 209 -1.92 -12.25 -2.58
N ARG A 210 -1.80 -13.53 -2.98
CA ARG A 210 -2.11 -14.00 -4.34
C ARG A 210 -3.54 -14.53 -4.48
N LEU A 211 -4.28 -14.63 -3.40
CA LEU A 211 -5.67 -15.12 -3.36
C LEU A 211 -6.59 -13.92 -3.18
N ALA A 212 -7.54 -13.73 -4.11
CA ALA A 212 -8.57 -12.72 -3.98
C ALA A 212 -9.33 -12.91 -2.67
N LEU A 213 -9.82 -11.85 -2.06
CA LEU A 213 -10.47 -11.77 -0.76
C LEU A 213 -9.57 -12.17 0.43
N ALA A 214 -8.81 -13.26 0.35
CA ALA A 214 -7.85 -13.64 1.40
C ALA A 214 -6.78 -12.55 1.61
N ASP A 215 -6.36 -11.88 0.54
CA ASP A 215 -5.49 -10.72 0.56
C ASP A 215 -6.04 -9.61 1.47
N VAL A 216 -7.25 -9.13 1.17
CA VAL A 216 -7.85 -8.03 1.94
C VAL A 216 -8.25 -8.44 3.34
N PHE A 217 -8.76 -9.67 3.52
CA PHE A 217 -9.10 -10.20 4.84
C PHE A 217 -7.87 -10.29 5.74
N THR A 218 -6.74 -10.74 5.20
CA THR A 218 -5.47 -10.81 5.93
C THR A 218 -4.97 -9.41 6.32
N ILE A 219 -4.98 -8.45 5.40
CA ILE A 219 -4.59 -7.06 5.70
C ILE A 219 -5.48 -6.50 6.81
N THR A 220 -6.78 -6.71 6.73
CA THR A 220 -7.77 -6.30 7.73
C THR A 220 -7.45 -6.89 9.10
N THR A 221 -7.22 -8.19 9.15
CA THR A 221 -6.85 -8.90 10.40
C THR A 221 -5.55 -8.35 10.98
N LEU A 222 -4.55 -8.07 10.14
CA LEU A 222 -3.30 -7.45 10.59
C LEU A 222 -3.51 -6.04 11.16
N PHE A 223 -4.47 -5.24 10.67
CA PHE A 223 -4.83 -3.95 11.26
C PHE A 223 -5.56 -4.14 12.60
N THR A 224 -6.52 -5.07 12.67
CA THR A 224 -7.26 -5.37 13.89
C THR A 224 -6.37 -5.96 14.99
N LEU A 225 -5.38 -6.80 14.63
CA LEU A 225 -4.40 -7.33 15.60
C LEU A 225 -3.56 -6.23 16.25
N ARG A 226 -3.34 -5.07 15.61
CA ARG A 226 -2.68 -3.93 16.27
C ARG A 226 -3.52 -3.35 17.40
N ILE A 227 -4.83 -3.31 17.23
CA ILE A 227 -5.76 -2.89 18.28
C ILE A 227 -5.79 -3.94 19.40
N ALA A 228 -5.83 -5.22 19.03
CA ALA A 228 -5.74 -6.33 19.98
C ALA A 228 -4.44 -6.29 20.82
N LEU A 229 -3.30 -6.00 20.19
CA LEU A 229 -2.01 -5.77 20.87
C LEU A 229 -2.12 -4.63 21.89
N GLY A 230 -2.74 -3.50 21.50
CA GLY A 230 -2.96 -2.38 22.40
C GLY A 230 -3.82 -2.76 23.60
N THR A 231 -4.92 -3.50 23.39
CA THR A 231 -5.79 -4.00 24.46
C THR A 231 -5.02 -4.91 25.42
N ALA A 232 -4.22 -5.84 24.86
CA ALA A 232 -3.45 -6.81 25.65
C ALA A 232 -2.33 -6.16 26.48
N VAL A 233 -1.66 -5.13 25.98
CA VAL A 233 -0.51 -4.52 26.65
C VAL A 233 -0.92 -3.64 27.83
N ILE A 234 -2.10 -3.00 27.79
CA ILE A 234 -2.61 -2.16 28.88
C ILE A 234 -3.59 -2.90 29.80
N ASP A 235 -3.74 -4.20 29.60
CA ASP A 235 -4.69 -5.05 30.33
C ASP A 235 -6.11 -4.44 30.36
N ALA A 236 -6.59 -4.05 29.19
CA ALA A 236 -7.94 -3.54 29.03
C ALA A 236 -8.94 -4.66 28.74
N LYS A 237 -10.22 -4.42 29.06
CA LYS A 237 -11.29 -5.36 28.70
C LYS A 237 -11.38 -5.49 27.18
N TRP A 238 -11.50 -6.73 26.69
CA TRP A 238 -11.74 -7.04 25.30
C TRP A 238 -13.14 -6.56 24.90
N SER A 239 -13.20 -5.63 23.92
CA SER A 239 -14.47 -5.18 23.36
C SER A 239 -14.74 -5.87 22.05
N PRO A 240 -15.74 -6.78 21.98
CA PRO A 240 -16.16 -7.40 20.72
C PRO A 240 -16.63 -6.36 19.70
N TRP A 241 -17.23 -5.25 20.15
CA TRP A 241 -17.65 -4.14 19.30
C TRP A 241 -16.48 -3.47 18.59
N LEU A 242 -15.42 -3.16 19.34
CA LEU A 242 -14.22 -2.54 18.78
C LEU A 242 -13.55 -3.44 17.76
N LEU A 243 -13.40 -4.73 18.05
CA LEU A 243 -12.79 -5.69 17.14
C LEU A 243 -13.65 -5.89 15.88
N SER A 244 -14.97 -6.03 16.03
CA SER A 244 -15.89 -6.17 14.91
C SER A 244 -15.91 -4.91 14.04
N PHE A 245 -16.03 -3.72 14.66
CA PHE A 245 -15.94 -2.46 13.98
C PHE A 245 -14.64 -2.36 13.17
N SER A 246 -13.50 -2.67 13.79
CA SER A 246 -12.19 -2.58 13.11
C SER A 246 -12.09 -3.55 11.93
N MET A 247 -12.64 -4.77 12.05
CA MET A 247 -12.69 -5.72 10.95
C MET A 247 -13.47 -5.16 9.76
N PHE A 248 -14.68 -4.70 9.94
CA PHE A 248 -15.50 -4.15 8.86
C PHE A 248 -14.89 -2.87 8.27
N PHE A 249 -14.40 -1.98 9.13
CA PHE A 249 -13.82 -0.71 8.72
C PHE A 249 -12.54 -0.90 7.88
N PHE A 250 -11.57 -1.68 8.37
CA PHE A 250 -10.34 -1.93 7.64
C PHE A 250 -10.54 -2.81 6.41
N PHE A 251 -11.55 -3.69 6.41
CA PHE A 251 -11.93 -4.46 5.23
C PHE A 251 -12.42 -3.54 4.11
N SER A 252 -13.27 -2.57 4.44
CA SER A 252 -13.70 -1.53 3.50
C SER A 252 -12.52 -0.77 2.92
N LEU A 253 -11.58 -0.30 3.76
CA LEU A 253 -10.41 0.45 3.31
C LEU A 253 -9.44 -0.39 2.47
N ALA A 254 -9.26 -1.65 2.82
CA ALA A 254 -8.42 -2.57 2.06
C ALA A 254 -9.02 -2.84 0.66
N LEU A 255 -10.35 -3.01 0.56
CA LEU A 255 -11.04 -3.13 -0.72
C LEU A 255 -10.98 -1.84 -1.53
N ALA A 256 -11.13 -0.66 -0.92
CA ALA A 256 -10.99 0.61 -1.62
C ALA A 256 -9.60 0.73 -2.28
N LYS A 257 -8.55 0.29 -1.60
CA LYS A 257 -7.19 0.21 -2.17
C LYS A 257 -7.12 -0.75 -3.36
N ARG A 258 -7.74 -1.93 -3.27
CA ARG A 258 -7.77 -2.89 -4.40
C ARG A 258 -8.55 -2.33 -5.59
N ASN A 259 -9.67 -1.68 -5.34
CA ASN A 259 -10.45 -1.03 -6.38
C ASN A 259 -9.64 0.00 -7.18
N VAL A 260 -8.85 0.85 -6.50
CA VAL A 260 -7.94 1.78 -7.19
C VAL A 260 -6.90 1.07 -8.04
N GLU A 261 -6.30 -0.01 -7.53
CA GLU A 261 -5.32 -0.80 -8.28
C GLU A 261 -5.95 -1.39 -9.54
N LEU A 262 -7.19 -1.92 -9.46
CA LEU A 262 -7.95 -2.45 -10.59
C LEU A 262 -8.27 -1.36 -11.63
N ILE A 263 -8.74 -0.19 -11.20
CA ILE A 263 -9.05 0.94 -12.10
C ILE A 263 -7.80 1.41 -12.86
N ARG A 264 -6.63 1.44 -12.21
CA ARG A 264 -5.37 1.81 -12.86
C ARG A 264 -4.93 0.78 -13.90
N VAL A 265 -5.09 -0.50 -13.61
CA VAL A 265 -4.78 -1.59 -14.53
C VAL A 265 -5.71 -1.55 -15.76
N PHE A 266 -7.00 -1.22 -15.56
CA PHE A 266 -7.95 -1.01 -16.66
C PHE A 266 -7.46 0.04 -17.66
N GLY A 267 -6.90 1.15 -17.17
CA GLY A 267 -6.33 2.21 -18.01
C GLY A 267 -5.07 1.80 -18.77
N SER A 268 -4.35 0.74 -18.33
CA SER A 268 -3.12 0.24 -18.96
C SER A 268 -3.34 -0.89 -19.98
N GLY A 269 -4.57 -1.38 -20.15
CA GLY A 269 -4.90 -2.47 -21.07
C GLY A 269 -4.51 -3.88 -20.59
N GLN A 270 -4.07 -4.02 -19.33
CA GLN A 270 -3.81 -5.32 -18.68
C GLN A 270 -5.13 -5.86 -18.08
N ARG A 271 -5.24 -7.18 -17.94
CA ARG A 271 -6.46 -7.82 -17.36
C ARG A 271 -6.33 -8.17 -15.88
N THR A 272 -5.13 -8.27 -15.35
CA THR A 272 -4.88 -8.71 -13.97
C THR A 272 -3.93 -7.76 -13.25
N VAL A 273 -4.09 -7.62 -11.94
CA VAL A 273 -3.15 -6.90 -11.08
C VAL A 273 -1.93 -7.78 -10.82
N SER A 274 -0.75 -7.33 -11.24
CA SER A 274 0.49 -8.09 -11.08
C SER A 274 0.73 -8.55 -9.63
N GLY A 275 0.89 -9.86 -9.43
CA GLY A 275 1.17 -10.47 -8.12
C GLY A 275 -0.03 -10.55 -7.18
N ARG A 276 -1.26 -10.32 -7.67
CA ARG A 276 -2.53 -10.40 -6.93
C ARG A 276 -3.50 -11.32 -7.66
N GLY A 277 -4.45 -11.90 -6.92
CA GLY A 277 -5.48 -12.77 -7.48
C GLY A 277 -6.74 -12.05 -7.96
N TYR A 278 -6.65 -10.78 -8.36
CA TYR A 278 -7.81 -9.99 -8.79
C TYR A 278 -7.80 -9.76 -10.29
N GLU A 279 -8.99 -9.91 -10.90
CA GLU A 279 -9.27 -9.56 -12.29
C GLU A 279 -10.04 -8.25 -12.41
N ILE A 280 -9.93 -7.56 -13.54
CA ILE A 280 -10.57 -6.25 -13.76
C ILE A 280 -12.09 -6.34 -13.64
N ASP A 281 -12.68 -7.44 -14.10
CA ASP A 281 -14.12 -7.64 -14.08
C ASP A 281 -14.69 -7.77 -12.65
N GLU A 282 -13.82 -7.93 -11.64
CA GLU A 282 -14.18 -7.98 -10.23
C GLU A 282 -14.26 -6.60 -9.56
N ALA A 283 -13.93 -5.51 -10.25
CA ALA A 283 -14.02 -4.15 -9.69
C ALA A 283 -15.42 -3.78 -9.15
N PRO A 284 -16.54 -4.16 -9.78
CA PRO A 284 -17.88 -3.95 -9.21
C PRO A 284 -18.09 -4.71 -7.90
N LEU A 285 -17.59 -5.96 -7.79
CA LEU A 285 -17.69 -6.77 -6.57
C LEU A 285 -16.87 -6.16 -5.42
N THR A 286 -15.64 -5.69 -5.70
CA THR A 286 -14.82 -5.03 -4.68
C THR A 286 -15.49 -3.77 -4.16
N THR A 287 -16.17 -3.01 -5.03
CA THR A 287 -16.95 -1.83 -4.66
C THR A 287 -18.15 -2.21 -3.80
N ALA A 288 -18.93 -3.22 -4.21
CA ALA A 288 -20.13 -3.65 -3.49
C ALA A 288 -19.77 -4.16 -2.08
N PHE A 289 -18.80 -5.08 -1.96
CA PHE A 289 -18.38 -5.61 -0.67
C PHE A 289 -17.76 -4.54 0.23
N GLY A 290 -16.99 -3.64 -0.33
CA GLY A 290 -16.32 -2.62 0.46
C GLY A 290 -17.25 -1.52 0.95
N THR A 291 -18.23 -1.11 0.17
CA THR A 291 -19.28 -0.16 0.60
C THR A 291 -20.23 -0.81 1.62
N ALA A 292 -20.61 -2.07 1.42
CA ALA A 292 -21.40 -2.83 2.40
C ALA A 292 -20.65 -2.95 3.75
N ALA A 293 -19.35 -3.24 3.71
CA ALA A 293 -18.51 -3.28 4.91
C ALA A 293 -18.42 -1.91 5.62
N ALA A 294 -18.36 -0.81 4.85
CA ALA A 294 -18.40 0.54 5.42
C ALA A 294 -19.71 0.80 6.20
N VAL A 295 -20.85 0.44 5.60
CA VAL A 295 -22.17 0.56 6.27
C VAL A 295 -22.21 -0.34 7.51
N GLY A 296 -21.75 -1.60 7.39
CA GLY A 296 -21.66 -2.53 8.54
C GLY A 296 -20.83 -1.96 9.69
N ALA A 297 -19.68 -1.35 9.42
CA ALA A 297 -18.85 -0.71 10.44
C ALA A 297 -19.62 0.42 11.16
N MET A 298 -20.35 1.24 10.42
CA MET A 298 -21.14 2.34 11.01
C MET A 298 -22.29 1.82 11.88
N ILE A 299 -22.98 0.77 11.45
CA ILE A 299 -24.04 0.14 12.24
C ILE A 299 -23.45 -0.41 13.54
N ILE A 300 -22.32 -1.14 13.49
CA ILE A 300 -21.64 -1.66 14.67
C ILE A 300 -21.26 -0.53 15.63
N MET A 301 -20.75 0.61 15.10
CA MET A 301 -20.40 1.75 15.95
C MET A 301 -21.64 2.40 16.62
N LEU A 302 -22.75 2.54 15.89
CA LEU A 302 -24.00 3.03 16.46
C LEU A 302 -24.53 2.09 17.55
N LEU A 303 -24.50 0.77 17.32
CA LEU A 303 -24.90 -0.23 18.32
C LEU A 303 -23.99 -0.19 19.56
N TYR A 304 -22.68 0.00 19.38
CA TYR A 304 -21.77 0.22 20.49
C TYR A 304 -22.14 1.45 21.31
N ILE A 305 -22.40 2.58 20.66
CA ILE A 305 -22.75 3.83 21.35
C ILE A 305 -24.06 3.66 22.15
N THR A 306 -25.07 3.03 21.55
CA THR A 306 -26.39 2.88 22.18
C THR A 306 -26.43 1.82 23.28
N ASN A 307 -25.76 0.69 23.09
CA ASN A 307 -25.90 -0.47 23.98
C ASN A 307 -24.79 -0.57 25.04
N GLU A 308 -23.61 0.03 24.78
CA GLU A 308 -22.47 -0.09 25.69
C GLU A 308 -21.99 1.29 26.19
N ALA A 309 -21.62 2.21 25.29
CA ALA A 309 -21.05 3.49 25.70
C ALA A 309 -22.03 4.36 26.51
N ALA A 310 -23.28 4.47 26.07
CA ALA A 310 -24.30 5.28 26.75
C ALA A 310 -24.69 4.72 28.13
N VAL A 311 -24.54 3.40 28.33
CA VAL A 311 -24.96 2.69 29.57
C VAL A 311 -23.78 2.47 30.53
N SER A 312 -22.54 2.54 30.04
CA SER A 312 -21.33 2.21 30.81
C SER A 312 -21.04 3.17 31.99
N GLY A 313 -21.63 4.36 31.99
CA GLY A 313 -21.30 5.42 32.97
C GLY A 313 -19.94 6.07 32.78
N ASN A 314 -19.17 5.66 31.77
CA ASN A 314 -17.83 6.18 31.49
C ASN A 314 -17.85 7.55 30.84
N TYR A 315 -18.98 7.94 30.22
CA TYR A 315 -19.18 9.21 29.53
C TYR A 315 -20.18 10.08 30.30
N ARG A 316 -19.82 11.34 30.53
CA ARG A 316 -20.74 12.31 31.18
C ARG A 316 -21.92 12.65 30.29
N THR A 317 -21.64 12.83 29.00
CA THR A 317 -22.64 13.24 27.99
C THR A 317 -22.52 12.36 26.74
N PRO A 318 -23.01 11.09 26.77
CA PRO A 318 -22.86 10.14 25.65
C PRO A 318 -23.44 10.62 24.32
N ALA A 319 -24.38 11.60 24.36
CA ALA A 319 -24.97 12.20 23.16
C ALA A 319 -23.90 12.78 22.19
N TRP A 320 -22.77 13.26 22.70
CA TRP A 320 -21.68 13.78 21.88
C TRP A 320 -20.89 12.71 21.11
N LEU A 321 -21.14 11.43 21.36
CA LEU A 321 -20.56 10.33 20.58
C LEU A 321 -21.27 10.13 19.22
N PHE A 322 -22.56 10.52 19.08
CA PHE A 322 -23.33 10.30 17.86
C PHE A 322 -22.80 11.00 16.59
N PRO A 323 -22.15 12.18 16.66
CA PRO A 323 -21.50 12.77 15.50
C PRO A 323 -20.35 11.92 14.92
N ILE A 324 -19.67 11.09 15.74
CA ILE A 324 -18.50 10.33 15.33
C ILE A 324 -18.81 9.35 14.18
N PRO A 325 -19.84 8.46 14.28
CA PRO A 325 -20.24 7.60 13.16
C PRO A 325 -20.55 8.38 11.88
N ALA A 326 -21.24 9.52 12.00
CA ALA A 326 -21.59 10.34 10.85
C ALA A 326 -20.34 10.92 10.15
N MET A 327 -19.35 11.41 10.92
CA MET A 327 -18.09 11.91 10.37
C MET A 327 -17.27 10.80 9.74
N MET A 328 -17.19 9.64 10.37
CA MET A 328 -16.49 8.47 9.83
C MET A 328 -17.18 7.95 8.57
N PHE A 329 -18.51 7.93 8.53
CA PHE A 329 -19.27 7.54 7.35
C PHE A 329 -18.99 8.48 6.18
N LEU A 330 -19.10 9.79 6.38
CA LEU A 330 -18.79 10.80 5.37
C LEU A 330 -17.35 10.66 4.86
N TRP A 331 -16.40 10.45 5.75
CA TRP A 331 -15.01 10.20 5.39
C TRP A 331 -14.85 8.93 4.53
N THR A 332 -15.51 7.84 4.92
CA THR A 332 -15.43 6.57 4.19
C THR A 332 -16.08 6.67 2.81
N LEU A 333 -17.23 7.35 2.69
CA LEU A 333 -17.87 7.65 1.41
C LEU A 333 -16.93 8.45 0.49
N ARG A 334 -16.22 9.44 1.06
CA ARG A 334 -15.24 10.21 0.31
C ARG A 334 -14.06 9.34 -0.16
N ILE A 335 -13.54 8.44 0.67
CA ILE A 335 -12.50 7.47 0.27
C ILE A 335 -12.98 6.62 -0.92
N TRP A 336 -14.22 6.12 -0.88
CA TRP A 336 -14.81 5.35 -1.98
C TRP A 336 -14.99 6.17 -3.25
N LEU A 337 -15.42 7.43 -3.13
CA LEU A 337 -15.51 8.34 -4.27
C LEU A 337 -14.14 8.59 -4.92
N LEU A 338 -13.11 8.83 -4.11
CA LEU A 338 -11.73 9.03 -4.60
C LEU A 338 -11.16 7.73 -5.20
N SER A 339 -11.48 6.59 -4.60
CA SER A 339 -11.11 5.27 -5.12
C SER A 339 -11.72 5.05 -6.52
N TYR A 340 -13.03 5.26 -6.66
CA TYR A 340 -13.74 5.14 -7.93
C TYR A 340 -13.19 6.07 -9.03
N ARG A 341 -12.74 7.26 -8.65
CA ARG A 341 -12.11 8.23 -9.57
C ARG A 341 -10.64 7.91 -9.87
N GLY A 342 -10.04 6.88 -9.27
CA GLY A 342 -8.62 6.54 -9.40
C GLY A 342 -7.66 7.56 -8.78
N LEU A 343 -8.18 8.49 -7.97
CA LEU A 343 -7.43 9.59 -7.37
C LEU A 343 -6.75 9.23 -6.03
N LEU A 344 -7.06 8.09 -5.46
CA LEU A 344 -6.41 7.62 -4.24
C LEU A 344 -5.03 7.04 -4.61
N ASN A 345 -3.97 7.79 -4.37
CA ASN A 345 -2.61 7.43 -4.78
C ASN A 345 -1.86 6.58 -3.76
N ASP A 346 -2.21 6.73 -2.49
CA ASP A 346 -1.55 6.10 -1.36
C ASP A 346 -2.48 5.08 -0.66
N ASP A 347 -1.92 4.41 0.34
CA ASP A 347 -2.70 3.67 1.33
C ASP A 347 -3.71 4.63 2.00
N PRO A 348 -5.01 4.23 2.17
CA PRO A 348 -6.03 5.11 2.76
C PRO A 348 -5.63 5.70 4.12
N VAL A 349 -4.87 4.97 4.93
CA VAL A 349 -4.36 5.47 6.22
C VAL A 349 -3.33 6.57 6.02
N ILE A 350 -2.39 6.39 5.08
CA ILE A 350 -1.39 7.42 4.76
C ILE A 350 -2.06 8.64 4.11
N PHE A 351 -3.07 8.39 3.26
CA PHE A 351 -3.86 9.46 2.66
C PHE A 351 -4.54 10.31 3.75
N ALA A 352 -5.18 9.68 4.74
CA ALA A 352 -5.85 10.38 5.84
C ALA A 352 -4.90 11.34 6.60
N LEU A 353 -3.65 10.93 6.80
CA LEU A 353 -2.64 11.76 7.49
C LEU A 353 -2.19 12.99 6.68
N ARG A 354 -2.40 13.01 5.37
CA ARG A 354 -1.96 14.10 4.48
C ARG A 354 -3.13 14.98 4.00
N ASP A 355 -4.35 14.49 4.11
CA ASP A 355 -5.52 15.13 3.54
C ASP A 355 -6.20 16.08 4.53
N ARG A 356 -6.39 17.34 4.13
CA ARG A 356 -6.99 18.38 4.97
C ARG A 356 -8.43 18.08 5.39
N VAL A 357 -9.23 17.48 4.51
CA VAL A 357 -10.62 17.12 4.82
C VAL A 357 -10.66 15.99 5.85
N SER A 358 -9.76 15.01 5.74
CA SER A 358 -9.61 13.95 6.74
C SER A 358 -9.26 14.51 8.12
N TRP A 359 -8.36 15.51 8.17
CA TRP A 359 -8.04 16.21 9.41
C TRP A 359 -9.23 16.98 10.00
N MET A 360 -9.99 17.71 9.17
CA MET A 360 -11.20 18.43 9.64
C MET A 360 -12.23 17.47 10.24
N LEU A 361 -12.54 16.37 9.54
CA LEU A 361 -13.49 15.37 10.05
C LEU A 361 -12.95 14.67 11.31
N GLY A 362 -11.65 14.38 11.36
CA GLY A 362 -10.98 13.83 12.54
C GLY A 362 -11.03 14.76 13.75
N VAL A 363 -10.84 16.06 13.56
CA VAL A 363 -10.95 17.06 14.63
C VAL A 363 -12.39 17.14 15.16
N VAL A 364 -13.39 17.13 14.28
CA VAL A 364 -14.81 17.13 14.70
C VAL A 364 -15.14 15.87 15.51
N ALA A 365 -14.66 14.70 15.06
CA ALA A 365 -14.84 13.46 15.80
C ALA A 365 -14.13 13.47 17.16
N ALA A 366 -12.90 14.00 17.22
CA ALA A 366 -12.15 14.15 18.47
C ALA A 366 -12.80 15.14 19.44
N LEU A 367 -13.36 16.23 18.94
CA LEU A 367 -14.15 17.17 19.76
C LEU A 367 -15.41 16.51 20.31
N GLY A 368 -16.15 15.74 19.49
CA GLY A 368 -17.29 14.97 19.95
C GLY A 368 -16.90 13.98 21.08
N LEU A 369 -15.78 13.28 20.91
CA LEU A 369 -15.25 12.41 21.95
C LEU A 369 -14.88 13.19 23.22
N ALA A 370 -14.16 14.32 23.10
CA ALA A 370 -13.75 15.13 24.23
C ALA A 370 -14.94 15.74 25.01
N LEU A 371 -16.02 16.12 24.30
CA LEU A 371 -17.25 16.65 24.93
C LEU A 371 -18.10 15.54 25.57
N ALA A 372 -17.92 14.31 25.19
CA ALA A 372 -18.59 13.15 25.80
C ALA A 372 -17.99 12.78 27.18
N PHE A 373 -16.68 13.08 27.39
CA PHE A 373 -15.98 12.89 28.68
C PHE A 373 -16.39 13.93 29.70
#